data_a493528f57b54216c132ad6e58337c77
#
_entry.id   a493528f57b54216c132ad6e58337c77
#
_cell.length_a   1.000
_cell.length_b   1.000
_cell.length_c   1.000
_cell.angle_alpha   90.00
_cell.angle_beta   90.00
_cell.angle_gamma   90.00
#
_symmetry.space_group_name_H-M   'P 1'
#
loop_
_entity.id
_entity.type
_entity.pdbx_description
1 polymer ?
#
loop_
_entity_poly.entity_id
_entity_poly.type
_entity_poly.pdbx_seq_one_letter_code
_entity_poly.pdbx_strand_id
1 'polypeptide(L)'
;MLIYTDNAVVDPWVVAQLVIENTERLCPLVAVQPLYLHPYAVAKMVTTLGFFYGRQVYLNMVAGGFVNDLKALDDFTEHDERYRRLVEYTTIVSNLVRSEGAYSFSGDFYRVRNLVLRPPLPSELLPPVFVSGSSAAGLAAARALDATAVRYPQRAGDEVAEESLVSSIGMRIGILARASAEEAWQCALARFPVDRKGQITHGLAMRVSDSQWHHQLSTLGEVAYSEEHPYWLGPFENYKTFCPYLVGSYARVGEELHRYITLGFRTFVLDIPQEEADLRHTMAAFEEALASRASLDEDLGEPQLESKLVASDARRARI
;
A
#
# COMPACT_ATOMS: atom_id res chain seq x y z
N MET A 1 0.75 -9.51 5.19
CA MET A 1 0.92 -10.11 3.83
C MET A 1 -0.20 -9.60 2.94
N LEU A 2 0.13 -8.96 1.79
CA LEU A 2 -0.87 -8.56 0.80
C LEU A 2 -1.43 -9.80 0.09
N ILE A 3 -2.76 -9.90 0.06
CA ILE A 3 -3.52 -10.92 -0.67
C ILE A 3 -4.34 -10.16 -1.71
N TYR A 4 -3.96 -10.27 -2.97
CA TYR A 4 -4.64 -9.58 -4.06
C TYR A 4 -5.88 -10.34 -4.54
N THR A 5 -6.71 -9.69 -5.35
CA THR A 5 -7.95 -10.25 -5.92
C THR A 5 -8.11 -9.84 -7.37
N ASP A 6 -8.57 -10.75 -8.20
CA ASP A 6 -9.07 -10.53 -9.56
C ASP A 6 -10.05 -11.67 -9.93
N ASN A 7 -10.54 -11.69 -11.18
CA ASN A 7 -11.50 -12.70 -11.63
C ASN A 7 -10.92 -14.12 -11.75
N ALA A 8 -9.60 -14.27 -11.75
CA ALA A 8 -8.92 -15.53 -12.07
C ALA A 8 -8.22 -16.19 -10.87
N VAL A 9 -8.14 -15.51 -9.73
CA VAL A 9 -7.45 -16.03 -8.54
C VAL A 9 -8.41 -16.58 -7.49
N VAL A 10 -7.85 -17.33 -6.55
CA VAL A 10 -8.60 -17.88 -5.40
C VAL A 10 -9.14 -16.76 -4.50
N ASP A 11 -10.20 -17.08 -3.76
CA ASP A 11 -10.83 -16.13 -2.85
C ASP A 11 -9.85 -15.62 -1.79
N PRO A 12 -9.66 -14.30 -1.65
CA PRO A 12 -8.66 -13.71 -0.74
C PRO A 12 -9.01 -13.91 0.73
N TRP A 13 -10.27 -14.09 1.09
CA TRP A 13 -10.69 -14.30 2.48
C TRP A 13 -10.36 -15.69 2.99
N VAL A 14 -10.46 -16.71 2.11
CA VAL A 14 -10.01 -18.07 2.43
C VAL A 14 -8.50 -18.08 2.64
N VAL A 15 -7.75 -17.39 1.78
CA VAL A 15 -6.29 -17.24 1.95
C VAL A 15 -5.96 -16.48 3.23
N ALA A 16 -6.72 -15.43 3.58
CA ALA A 16 -6.53 -14.67 4.82
C ALA A 16 -6.73 -15.57 6.06
N GLN A 17 -7.74 -16.43 6.05
CA GLN A 17 -7.95 -17.39 7.11
C GLN A 17 -6.78 -18.37 7.25
N LEU A 18 -6.29 -18.93 6.13
CA LEU A 18 -5.12 -19.82 6.14
C LEU A 18 -3.87 -19.13 6.70
N VAL A 19 -3.64 -17.85 6.36
CA VAL A 19 -2.54 -17.05 6.94
C VAL A 19 -2.68 -16.92 8.45
N ILE A 20 -3.88 -16.62 8.93
CA ILE A 20 -4.16 -16.46 10.37
C ILE A 20 -3.95 -17.77 11.11
N GLU A 21 -4.42 -18.89 10.56
CA GLU A 21 -4.32 -20.22 11.19
C GLU A 21 -2.89 -20.77 11.25
N ASN A 22 -2.06 -20.39 10.28
CA ASN A 22 -0.69 -20.93 10.15
C ASN A 22 0.40 -19.96 10.60
N THR A 23 0.04 -18.78 11.15
CA THR A 23 1.02 -17.80 11.63
C THR A 23 0.54 -17.14 12.93
N GLU A 24 1.47 -16.74 13.78
CA GLU A 24 1.14 -16.07 15.05
C GLU A 24 1.00 -14.55 14.91
N ARG A 25 1.76 -13.91 14.03
CA ARG A 25 1.94 -12.45 13.99
C ARG A 25 1.64 -11.82 12.64
N LEU A 26 1.61 -12.60 11.56
CA LEU A 26 1.45 -12.08 10.20
C LEU A 26 -0.01 -11.65 9.96
N CYS A 27 -0.24 -10.35 9.80
CA CYS A 27 -1.56 -9.81 9.49
C CYS A 27 -1.83 -9.89 7.98
N PRO A 28 -2.98 -10.45 7.55
CA PRO A 28 -3.40 -10.38 6.16
C PRO A 28 -3.86 -8.96 5.80
N LEU A 29 -3.37 -8.44 4.67
CA LEU A 29 -3.86 -7.24 4.00
C LEU A 29 -4.69 -7.71 2.81
N VAL A 30 -6.01 -7.77 2.98
CA VAL A 30 -6.93 -8.36 2.02
C VAL A 30 -7.34 -7.32 0.99
N ALA A 31 -7.11 -7.61 -0.29
CA ALA A 31 -7.65 -6.78 -1.36
C ALA A 31 -9.17 -6.96 -1.47
N VAL A 32 -9.87 -5.83 -1.51
CA VAL A 32 -11.33 -5.78 -1.57
C VAL A 32 -11.76 -4.89 -2.73
N GLN A 33 -12.48 -5.49 -3.68
CA GLN A 33 -13.10 -4.79 -4.80
C GLN A 33 -14.62 -4.73 -4.60
N PRO A 34 -15.24 -3.55 -4.64
CA PRO A 34 -16.67 -3.38 -4.39
C PRO A 34 -17.61 -4.20 -5.27
N LEU A 35 -17.14 -4.64 -6.44
CA LEU A 35 -17.92 -5.42 -7.39
C LEU A 35 -18.17 -6.87 -6.93
N TYR A 36 -17.23 -7.46 -6.15
CA TYR A 36 -17.30 -8.89 -5.82
C TYR A 36 -18.23 -9.21 -4.65
N LEU A 37 -18.34 -8.33 -3.67
CA LEU A 37 -19.11 -8.59 -2.45
C LEU A 37 -19.86 -7.34 -1.98
N HIS A 38 -20.99 -7.54 -1.35
CA HIS A 38 -21.70 -6.45 -0.65
C HIS A 38 -20.88 -5.98 0.58
N PRO A 39 -20.83 -4.68 0.92
CA PRO A 39 -20.03 -4.15 2.04
C PRO A 39 -20.36 -4.81 3.39
N TYR A 40 -21.61 -5.21 3.62
CA TYR A 40 -22.00 -5.99 4.78
C TYR A 40 -21.25 -7.32 4.89
N ALA A 41 -21.06 -8.02 3.76
CA ALA A 41 -20.35 -9.30 3.77
C ALA A 41 -18.89 -9.13 4.20
N VAL A 42 -18.20 -8.09 3.70
CA VAL A 42 -16.81 -7.77 4.10
C VAL A 42 -16.75 -7.40 5.59
N ALA A 43 -17.63 -6.53 6.07
CA ALA A 43 -17.68 -6.19 7.50
C ALA A 43 -17.88 -7.44 8.37
N LYS A 44 -18.76 -8.36 7.94
CA LYS A 44 -19.02 -9.63 8.63
C LYS A 44 -17.79 -10.56 8.64
N MET A 45 -17.06 -10.66 7.52
CA MET A 45 -15.82 -11.46 7.44
C MET A 45 -14.76 -10.90 8.38
N VAL A 46 -14.50 -9.59 8.38
CA VAL A 46 -13.56 -8.93 9.29
C VAL A 46 -13.92 -9.23 10.75
N THR A 47 -15.18 -9.03 11.12
CA THR A 47 -15.65 -9.28 12.48
C THR A 47 -15.55 -10.75 12.86
N THR A 48 -15.85 -11.67 11.94
CA THR A 48 -15.78 -13.11 12.17
C THR A 48 -14.33 -13.55 12.44
N LEU A 49 -13.39 -13.12 11.62
CA LEU A 49 -11.97 -13.45 11.81
C LEU A 49 -11.42 -12.83 13.11
N GLY A 50 -11.78 -11.58 13.40
CA GLY A 50 -11.40 -10.93 14.66
C GLY A 50 -11.97 -11.66 15.88
N PHE A 51 -13.23 -12.07 15.83
CA PHE A 51 -13.88 -12.78 16.94
C PHE A 51 -13.31 -14.17 17.21
N PHE A 52 -13.12 -14.99 16.15
CA PHE A 52 -12.65 -16.37 16.33
C PHE A 52 -11.17 -16.47 16.64
N TYR A 53 -10.35 -15.60 16.03
CA TYR A 53 -8.90 -15.73 16.09
C TYR A 53 -8.21 -14.64 16.92
N GLY A 54 -8.92 -13.57 17.32
CA GLY A 54 -8.31 -12.43 17.99
C GLY A 54 -7.23 -11.75 17.12
N ARG A 55 -7.35 -11.83 15.77
CA ARG A 55 -6.36 -11.37 14.82
C ARG A 55 -6.90 -10.22 13.98
N GLN A 56 -6.07 -9.19 13.82
CA GLN A 56 -6.37 -8.04 12.98
C GLN A 56 -6.22 -8.39 11.50
N VAL A 57 -7.17 -7.91 10.69
CA VAL A 57 -7.14 -7.96 9.23
C VAL A 57 -7.04 -6.54 8.71
N TYR A 58 -6.22 -6.30 7.70
CA TYR A 58 -6.09 -5.03 7.01
C TYR A 58 -6.87 -5.08 5.70
N LEU A 59 -7.45 -3.97 5.28
CA LEU A 59 -8.22 -3.87 4.04
C LEU A 59 -7.48 -3.04 3.00
N ASN A 60 -7.18 -3.63 1.84
CA ASN A 60 -6.67 -2.93 0.68
C ASN A 60 -7.80 -2.71 -0.31
N MET A 61 -8.35 -1.51 -0.31
CA MET A 61 -9.49 -1.15 -1.16
C MET A 61 -9.02 -0.85 -2.58
N VAL A 62 -9.56 -1.57 -3.55
CA VAL A 62 -9.23 -1.45 -4.98
C VAL A 62 -10.47 -1.14 -5.80
N ALA A 63 -10.38 -0.12 -6.66
CA ALA A 63 -11.53 0.30 -7.47
C ALA A 63 -11.77 -0.59 -8.72
N GLY A 64 -10.78 -1.45 -9.05
CA GLY A 64 -10.73 -2.21 -10.30
C GLY A 64 -9.92 -1.47 -11.37
N GLY A 65 -8.89 -2.11 -11.91
CA GLY A 65 -7.97 -1.51 -12.89
C GLY A 65 -7.94 -2.20 -14.25
N PHE A 66 -8.54 -3.39 -14.37
CA PHE A 66 -8.61 -4.14 -15.62
C PHE A 66 -10.01 -4.09 -16.20
N VAL A 67 -10.15 -3.32 -17.29
CA VAL A 67 -11.45 -3.09 -17.95
C VAL A 67 -12.12 -4.38 -18.40
N ASN A 68 -11.35 -5.38 -18.85
CA ASN A 68 -11.90 -6.66 -19.26
C ASN A 68 -12.53 -7.45 -18.11
N ASP A 69 -11.93 -7.38 -16.91
CA ASP A 69 -12.46 -8.04 -15.72
C ASP A 69 -13.76 -7.39 -15.25
N LEU A 70 -13.82 -6.05 -15.32
CA LEU A 70 -15.04 -5.30 -15.02
C LEU A 70 -16.15 -5.64 -16.00
N LYS A 71 -15.86 -5.63 -17.31
CA LYS A 71 -16.83 -6.00 -18.36
C LYS A 71 -17.32 -7.44 -18.26
N ALA A 72 -16.46 -8.37 -17.85
CA ALA A 72 -16.84 -9.77 -17.64
C ALA A 72 -17.91 -9.94 -16.56
N LEU A 73 -18.00 -8.96 -15.63
CA LEU A 73 -19.01 -8.89 -14.57
C LEU A 73 -20.09 -7.84 -14.86
N ASP A 74 -20.23 -7.42 -16.12
CA ASP A 74 -21.20 -6.42 -16.58
C ASP A 74 -21.07 -5.05 -15.87
N ASP A 75 -19.86 -4.69 -15.44
CA ASP A 75 -19.57 -3.39 -14.83
C ASP A 75 -18.93 -2.44 -15.84
N PHE A 76 -19.65 -1.41 -16.21
CA PHE A 76 -19.24 -0.34 -17.14
C PHE A 76 -19.05 1.00 -16.43
N THR A 77 -18.95 0.98 -15.10
CA THR A 77 -18.76 2.20 -14.30
C THR A 77 -17.44 2.88 -14.66
N GLU A 78 -17.50 4.17 -14.93
CA GLU A 78 -16.35 5.00 -15.28
C GLU A 78 -15.31 5.05 -14.14
N HIS A 79 -14.06 5.29 -14.50
CA HIS A 79 -12.91 5.23 -13.57
C HIS A 79 -13.16 6.01 -12.27
N ASP A 80 -13.52 7.30 -12.36
CA ASP A 80 -13.67 8.15 -11.17
C ASP A 80 -14.91 7.77 -10.35
N GLU A 81 -15.97 7.33 -11.01
CA GLU A 81 -17.19 6.83 -10.36
C GLU A 81 -16.92 5.54 -9.58
N ARG A 82 -16.00 4.68 -10.04
CA ARG A 82 -15.56 3.50 -9.27
C ARG A 82 -14.92 3.90 -7.94
N TYR A 83 -14.16 5.01 -7.90
CA TYR A 83 -13.61 5.54 -6.64
C TYR A 83 -14.70 6.16 -5.75
N ARG A 84 -15.70 6.82 -6.31
CA ARG A 84 -16.88 7.28 -5.54
C ARG A 84 -17.62 6.10 -4.90
N ARG A 85 -17.87 5.05 -5.68
CA ARG A 85 -18.44 3.78 -5.19
C ARG A 85 -17.59 3.16 -4.08
N LEU A 86 -16.27 3.15 -4.24
CA LEU A 86 -15.33 2.63 -3.24
C LEU A 86 -15.41 3.40 -1.92
N VAL A 87 -15.56 4.73 -1.97
CA VAL A 87 -15.71 5.56 -0.75
C VAL A 87 -16.98 5.20 0.00
N GLU A 88 -18.14 5.11 -0.68
CA GLU A 88 -19.40 4.70 -0.03
C GLU A 88 -19.29 3.29 0.56
N TYR A 89 -18.75 2.36 -0.22
CA TYR A 89 -18.51 0.97 0.19
C TYR A 89 -17.69 0.89 1.47
N THR A 90 -16.52 1.53 1.47
CA THR A 90 -15.58 1.49 2.59
C THR A 90 -16.14 2.20 3.82
N THR A 91 -16.88 3.29 3.62
CA THR A 91 -17.60 3.99 4.69
C THR A 91 -18.59 3.06 5.39
N ILE A 92 -19.35 2.27 4.62
CA ILE A 92 -20.29 1.29 5.20
C ILE A 92 -19.54 0.22 5.97
N VAL A 93 -18.49 -0.38 5.41
CA VAL A 93 -17.67 -1.39 6.09
C VAL A 93 -17.12 -0.85 7.41
N SER A 94 -16.47 0.30 7.36
CA SER A 94 -15.80 0.93 8.53
C SER A 94 -16.79 1.27 9.64
N ASN A 95 -17.98 1.78 9.28
CA ASN A 95 -18.99 2.09 10.29
C ASN A 95 -19.65 0.83 10.87
N LEU A 96 -19.90 -0.21 10.08
CA LEU A 96 -20.46 -1.45 10.57
C LEU A 96 -19.54 -2.16 11.56
N VAL A 97 -18.22 -2.20 11.31
CA VAL A 97 -17.27 -2.85 12.23
C VAL A 97 -17.03 -2.07 13.52
N ARG A 98 -17.25 -0.73 13.50
CA ARG A 98 -17.11 0.15 14.67
C ARG A 98 -18.40 0.29 15.49
N SER A 99 -19.56 0.02 14.89
CA SER A 99 -20.85 0.33 15.51
C SER A 99 -21.31 -0.77 16.45
N GLU A 100 -21.71 -0.38 17.66
CA GLU A 100 -22.40 -1.27 18.58
C GLU A 100 -23.92 -1.33 18.33
N GLY A 101 -24.46 -0.43 17.55
CA GLY A 101 -25.88 -0.26 17.26
C GLY A 101 -26.26 -0.48 15.79
N ALA A 102 -27.51 -0.14 15.48
CA ALA A 102 -28.01 -0.18 14.12
C ALA A 102 -27.42 0.94 13.27
N TYR A 103 -26.89 0.58 12.11
CA TYR A 103 -26.32 1.51 11.13
C TYR A 103 -27.19 1.60 9.87
N SER A 104 -27.38 2.83 9.39
CA SER A 104 -28.07 3.11 8.13
C SER A 104 -27.24 4.05 7.27
N PHE A 105 -27.23 3.82 5.97
CA PHE A 105 -26.54 4.64 4.99
C PHE A 105 -27.38 4.76 3.72
N SER A 106 -27.35 5.91 3.07
CA SER A 106 -28.01 6.14 1.77
C SER A 106 -27.09 7.00 0.92
N GLY A 107 -26.52 6.41 -0.11
CA GLY A 107 -25.67 7.05 -1.11
C GLY A 107 -26.18 6.80 -2.52
N ASP A 108 -25.34 7.11 -3.49
CA ASP A 108 -25.62 6.93 -4.92
C ASP A 108 -25.53 5.46 -5.32
N PHE A 109 -24.58 4.70 -4.74
CA PHE A 109 -24.27 3.31 -5.09
C PHE A 109 -24.84 2.30 -4.09
N TYR A 110 -24.91 2.67 -2.81
CA TYR A 110 -25.33 1.75 -1.75
C TYR A 110 -26.40 2.35 -0.86
N ARG A 111 -27.30 1.48 -0.44
CA ARG A 111 -28.30 1.81 0.59
C ARG A 111 -28.45 0.65 1.55
N VAL A 112 -28.25 0.92 2.84
CA VAL A 112 -28.44 -0.03 3.93
C VAL A 112 -29.32 0.59 5.02
N ARG A 113 -30.13 -0.22 5.70
CA ARG A 113 -31.08 0.26 6.73
C ARG A 113 -31.02 -0.64 7.95
N ASN A 114 -30.80 -0.02 9.12
CA ASN A 114 -30.84 -0.67 10.41
C ASN A 114 -30.01 -1.96 10.51
N LEU A 115 -28.86 -2.00 9.81
CA LEU A 115 -27.94 -3.13 9.89
C LEU A 115 -27.25 -3.16 11.25
N VAL A 116 -27.22 -4.35 11.84
CA VAL A 116 -26.48 -4.62 13.09
C VAL A 116 -25.47 -5.72 12.80
N LEU A 117 -24.23 -5.50 13.20
CA LEU A 117 -23.17 -6.51 13.14
C LEU A 117 -22.86 -7.03 14.54
N ARG A 118 -22.85 -8.35 14.72
CA ARG A 118 -22.57 -9.01 15.99
C ARG A 118 -21.66 -10.23 15.80
N PRO A 119 -20.77 -10.52 16.76
CA PRO A 119 -20.41 -9.69 17.91
C PRO A 119 -19.74 -8.39 17.50
N PRO A 120 -19.65 -7.35 18.37
CA PRO A 120 -18.88 -6.14 18.08
C PRO A 120 -17.40 -6.48 18.02
N LEU A 121 -16.67 -5.80 17.13
CA LEU A 121 -15.23 -5.97 16.99
C LEU A 121 -14.50 -5.08 18.03
N PRO A 122 -13.56 -5.63 18.83
CA PRO A 122 -12.73 -4.84 19.72
C PRO A 122 -11.97 -3.74 18.97
N SER A 123 -11.76 -2.58 19.59
CA SER A 123 -11.15 -1.41 18.95
C SER A 123 -9.74 -1.68 18.40
N GLU A 124 -8.96 -2.53 19.10
CA GLU A 124 -7.61 -2.95 18.71
C GLU A 124 -7.58 -3.86 17.47
N LEU A 125 -8.73 -4.45 17.12
CA LEU A 125 -8.86 -5.30 15.93
C LEU A 125 -9.52 -4.57 14.74
N LEU A 126 -9.86 -3.28 14.88
CA LEU A 126 -10.40 -2.51 13.78
C LEU A 126 -9.42 -2.51 12.60
N PRO A 127 -9.92 -2.74 11.36
CA PRO A 127 -9.07 -2.88 10.20
C PRO A 127 -8.46 -1.54 9.78
N PRO A 128 -7.12 -1.42 9.70
CA PRO A 128 -6.50 -0.34 8.94
C PRO A 128 -6.91 -0.42 7.47
N VAL A 129 -7.21 0.73 6.89
CA VAL A 129 -7.67 0.85 5.50
C VAL A 129 -6.58 1.41 4.62
N PHE A 130 -6.35 0.75 3.50
CA PHE A 130 -5.45 1.16 2.43
C PHE A 130 -6.27 1.36 1.16
N VAL A 131 -5.90 2.33 0.35
CA VAL A 131 -6.49 2.54 -0.99
C VAL A 131 -5.38 2.43 -2.01
N SER A 132 -5.51 1.48 -2.92
CA SER A 132 -4.58 1.33 -4.04
C SER A 132 -5.01 2.19 -5.22
N GLY A 133 -4.12 3.10 -5.63
CA GLY A 133 -4.32 3.97 -6.77
C GLY A 133 -3.57 5.29 -6.64
N SER A 134 -2.92 5.72 -7.72
CA SER A 134 -2.15 6.98 -7.80
C SER A 134 -2.84 8.04 -8.66
N SER A 135 -4.07 7.77 -9.14
CA SER A 135 -4.87 8.79 -9.83
C SER A 135 -5.39 9.85 -8.84
N ALA A 136 -5.73 11.03 -9.34
CA ALA A 136 -6.34 12.08 -8.52
C ALA A 136 -7.61 11.57 -7.78
N ALA A 137 -8.44 10.75 -8.44
CA ALA A 137 -9.61 10.12 -7.83
C ALA A 137 -9.23 9.13 -6.73
N GLY A 138 -8.16 8.33 -6.92
CA GLY A 138 -7.65 7.40 -5.92
C GLY A 138 -7.12 8.12 -4.67
N LEU A 139 -6.34 9.18 -4.85
CA LEU A 139 -5.83 10.01 -3.75
C LEU A 139 -6.97 10.74 -3.02
N ALA A 140 -7.96 11.23 -3.74
CA ALA A 140 -9.16 11.84 -3.15
C ALA A 140 -9.96 10.83 -2.32
N ALA A 141 -10.09 9.59 -2.79
CA ALA A 141 -10.74 8.51 -2.05
C ALA A 141 -9.96 8.13 -0.77
N ALA A 142 -8.64 8.02 -0.85
CA ALA A 142 -7.81 7.75 0.33
C ALA A 142 -7.97 8.85 1.39
N ARG A 143 -7.97 10.11 0.96
CA ARG A 143 -8.21 11.26 1.84
C ARG A 143 -9.60 11.23 2.48
N ALA A 144 -10.65 11.01 1.69
CA ALA A 144 -12.02 10.96 2.18
C ALA A 144 -12.24 9.85 3.23
N LEU A 145 -11.44 8.79 3.18
CA LEU A 145 -11.51 7.64 4.06
C LEU A 145 -10.51 7.69 5.23
N ASP A 146 -9.65 8.71 5.30
CA ASP A 146 -8.50 8.76 6.21
C ASP A 146 -7.64 7.48 6.11
N ALA A 147 -7.42 7.00 4.88
CA ALA A 147 -6.76 5.74 4.56
C ALA A 147 -5.33 5.98 4.09
N THR A 148 -4.48 4.95 4.23
CA THR A 148 -3.14 4.95 3.62
C THR A 148 -3.26 4.83 2.10
N ALA A 149 -2.79 5.85 1.37
CA ALA A 149 -2.70 5.78 -0.09
C ALA A 149 -1.51 4.92 -0.51
N VAL A 150 -1.74 3.78 -1.16
CA VAL A 150 -0.69 2.90 -1.69
C VAL A 150 -0.51 3.17 -3.17
N ARG A 151 0.70 3.54 -3.54
CA ARG A 151 1.06 3.79 -4.92
C ARG A 151 2.36 3.08 -5.30
N TYR A 152 2.69 3.10 -6.56
CA TYR A 152 3.98 2.65 -7.02
C TYR A 152 4.91 3.87 -7.13
N PRO A 153 6.09 3.81 -6.53
CA PRO A 153 6.97 4.96 -6.51
C PRO A 153 7.53 5.22 -7.91
N GLN A 154 7.72 6.49 -8.22
CA GLN A 154 8.63 6.94 -9.25
C GLN A 154 10.06 6.87 -8.70
N ARG A 155 11.07 7.28 -9.43
CA ARG A 155 12.40 7.48 -8.86
C ARG A 155 12.33 8.52 -7.75
N ALA A 156 13.09 8.33 -6.68
CA ALA A 156 13.01 9.25 -5.54
C ALA A 156 13.31 10.71 -5.91
N GLY A 157 14.13 10.95 -6.95
CA GLY A 157 14.40 12.29 -7.47
C GLY A 157 13.24 12.91 -8.27
N ASP A 158 12.34 12.09 -8.80
CA ASP A 158 11.16 12.50 -9.58
C ASP A 158 9.88 12.54 -8.74
N GLU A 159 9.95 11.97 -7.50
CA GLU A 159 8.83 12.01 -6.57
C GLU A 159 8.60 13.42 -6.05
N VAL A 160 7.35 13.84 -6.06
CA VAL A 160 6.92 15.11 -5.47
C VAL A 160 6.40 14.82 -4.06
N ALA A 161 6.91 15.57 -3.09
CA ALA A 161 6.37 15.53 -1.73
C ALA A 161 4.91 16.04 -1.74
N GLU A 162 3.97 15.13 -1.61
CA GLU A 162 2.54 15.45 -1.52
C GLU A 162 2.10 15.61 -0.07
N GLU A 163 2.85 16.39 0.72
CA GLU A 163 2.67 16.57 2.18
C GLU A 163 1.26 17.00 2.60
N SER A 164 0.45 17.51 1.69
CA SER A 164 -0.86 18.10 2.04
C SER A 164 -2.06 17.22 1.64
N LEU A 165 -1.86 16.08 0.99
CA LEU A 165 -2.95 15.42 0.31
C LEU A 165 -3.55 14.20 1.02
N VAL A 166 -2.79 13.46 1.82
CA VAL A 166 -3.25 12.26 2.55
C VAL A 166 -2.51 12.13 3.88
N SER A 167 -3.17 11.54 4.89
CA SER A 167 -2.60 11.38 6.23
C SER A 167 -1.48 10.34 6.29
N SER A 168 -1.42 9.40 5.35
CA SER A 168 -0.39 8.36 5.27
C SER A 168 -0.18 7.90 3.83
N ILE A 169 1.10 7.71 3.45
CA ILE A 169 1.49 7.22 2.12
C ILE A 169 2.24 5.90 2.25
N GLY A 170 1.89 4.96 1.38
CA GLY A 170 2.59 3.70 1.19
C GLY A 170 3.02 3.50 -0.24
N MET A 171 3.97 2.58 -0.46
CA MET A 171 4.40 2.19 -1.79
C MET A 171 4.43 0.68 -1.94
N ARG A 172 4.28 0.21 -3.20
CA ARG A 172 4.60 -1.15 -3.59
C ARG A 172 5.89 -1.16 -4.40
N ILE A 173 6.87 -1.94 -3.94
CA ILE A 173 8.21 -1.95 -4.51
C ILE A 173 8.87 -3.31 -4.30
N GLY A 174 9.68 -3.76 -5.25
CA GLY A 174 10.59 -4.89 -5.06
C GLY A 174 11.96 -4.40 -4.58
N ILE A 175 12.66 -5.23 -3.80
CA ILE A 175 14.01 -4.93 -3.31
C ILE A 175 14.90 -6.13 -3.56
N LEU A 176 16.02 -5.90 -4.25
CA LEU A 176 17.11 -6.85 -4.45
C LEU A 176 18.43 -6.20 -3.98
N ALA A 177 18.63 -6.20 -2.67
CA ALA A 177 19.85 -5.68 -2.06
C ALA A 177 20.82 -6.82 -1.74
N ARG A 178 22.13 -6.58 -1.89
CA ARG A 178 23.20 -7.50 -1.51
C ARG A 178 24.36 -6.70 -0.88
N ALA A 179 25.40 -7.40 -0.44
CA ALA A 179 26.60 -6.74 0.12
C ALA A 179 27.32 -5.87 -0.92
N SER A 180 27.29 -6.26 -2.18
CA SER A 180 27.84 -5.48 -3.29
C SER A 180 26.79 -5.24 -4.39
N ALA A 181 26.97 -4.17 -5.14
CA ALA A 181 26.09 -3.85 -6.29
C ALA A 181 26.22 -4.93 -7.39
N GLU A 182 27.43 -5.44 -7.62
CA GLU A 182 27.67 -6.49 -8.62
C GLU A 182 26.86 -7.76 -8.31
N GLU A 183 26.92 -8.24 -7.06
CA GLU A 183 26.14 -9.41 -6.62
C GLU A 183 24.63 -9.16 -6.74
N ALA A 184 24.16 -7.97 -6.37
CA ALA A 184 22.76 -7.60 -6.47
C ALA A 184 22.26 -7.65 -7.93
N TRP A 185 23.04 -7.06 -8.86
CA TRP A 185 22.69 -7.04 -10.28
C TRP A 185 22.80 -8.41 -10.94
N GLN A 186 23.78 -9.23 -10.58
CA GLN A 186 23.87 -10.62 -11.02
C GLN A 186 22.61 -11.41 -10.60
N CYS A 187 22.21 -11.26 -9.33
CA CYS A 187 20.99 -11.89 -8.82
C CYS A 187 19.73 -11.37 -9.56
N ALA A 188 19.62 -10.06 -9.78
CA ALA A 188 18.49 -9.44 -10.42
C ALA A 188 18.30 -9.90 -11.87
N LEU A 189 19.38 -9.90 -12.66
CA LEU A 189 19.37 -10.33 -14.05
C LEU A 189 19.14 -11.84 -14.20
N ALA A 190 19.65 -12.64 -13.26
CA ALA A 190 19.38 -14.09 -13.23
C ALA A 190 17.91 -14.38 -12.90
N ARG A 191 17.32 -13.62 -11.97
CA ARG A 191 15.91 -13.77 -11.53
C ARG A 191 14.92 -13.26 -12.58
N PHE A 192 15.23 -12.18 -13.23
CA PHE A 192 14.38 -11.51 -14.22
C PHE A 192 15.11 -11.33 -15.56
N PRO A 193 15.43 -12.43 -16.26
CA PRO A 193 16.04 -12.32 -17.57
C PRO A 193 15.10 -11.63 -18.56
N VAL A 194 15.69 -11.00 -19.58
CA VAL A 194 14.92 -10.38 -20.67
C VAL A 194 13.96 -11.40 -21.28
N ASP A 195 12.68 -11.05 -21.30
CA ASP A 195 11.60 -11.90 -21.81
C ASP A 195 10.78 -11.17 -22.88
N ARG A 196 11.13 -11.38 -24.14
CA ARG A 196 10.43 -10.77 -25.27
C ARG A 196 8.93 -11.11 -25.33
N LYS A 197 8.53 -12.31 -24.90
CA LYS A 197 7.12 -12.71 -24.80
C LYS A 197 6.41 -11.93 -23.70
N GLY A 198 7.06 -11.79 -22.56
CA GLY A 198 6.59 -10.94 -21.44
C GLY A 198 6.40 -9.49 -21.88
N GLN A 199 7.36 -8.91 -22.60
CA GLN A 199 7.28 -7.53 -23.12
C GLN A 199 6.09 -7.33 -24.07
N ILE A 200 5.84 -8.30 -24.98
CA ILE A 200 4.67 -8.25 -25.87
C ILE A 200 3.38 -8.34 -25.04
N THR A 201 3.33 -9.23 -24.07
CA THR A 201 2.16 -9.39 -23.16
C THR A 201 1.92 -8.12 -22.36
N HIS A 202 3.00 -7.50 -21.83
CA HIS A 202 2.94 -6.21 -21.16
C HIS A 202 2.31 -5.14 -22.07
N GLY A 203 2.80 -4.99 -23.30
CA GLY A 203 2.25 -4.05 -24.26
C GLY A 203 0.76 -4.26 -24.59
N LEU A 204 0.32 -5.53 -24.63
CA LEU A 204 -1.10 -5.85 -24.81
C LEU A 204 -1.93 -5.53 -23.54
N ALA A 205 -1.43 -5.86 -22.37
CA ALA A 205 -2.10 -5.57 -21.10
C ALA A 205 -2.27 -4.06 -20.88
N MET A 206 -1.29 -3.24 -21.27
CA MET A 206 -1.36 -1.78 -21.17
C MET A 206 -2.46 -1.17 -22.06
N ARG A 207 -2.81 -1.81 -23.16
CA ARG A 207 -3.89 -1.33 -24.06
C ARG A 207 -5.30 -1.51 -23.46
N VAL A 208 -5.47 -2.40 -22.52
CA VAL A 208 -6.76 -2.75 -21.88
C VAL A 208 -6.82 -2.34 -20.41
N SER A 209 -5.73 -1.81 -19.87
CA SER A 209 -5.67 -1.25 -18.52
C SER A 209 -6.04 0.22 -18.55
N ASP A 210 -6.89 0.68 -17.64
CA ASP A 210 -7.13 2.10 -17.38
C ASP A 210 -6.38 2.61 -16.14
N SER A 211 -5.44 1.81 -15.66
CA SER A 211 -4.55 2.18 -14.54
C SER A 211 -3.56 3.25 -14.98
N GLN A 212 -3.80 4.49 -14.54
CA GLN A 212 -2.95 5.64 -14.90
C GLN A 212 -1.48 5.42 -14.57
N TRP A 213 -1.17 4.79 -13.46
CA TRP A 213 0.20 4.60 -13.04
C TRP A 213 0.92 3.45 -13.77
N HIS A 214 0.22 2.39 -14.21
CA HIS A 214 0.80 1.42 -15.16
C HIS A 214 1.26 2.13 -16.44
N HIS A 215 0.44 3.06 -16.95
CA HIS A 215 0.83 3.89 -18.08
C HIS A 215 2.01 4.80 -17.76
N GLN A 216 2.03 5.45 -16.59
CA GLN A 216 3.14 6.28 -16.14
C GLN A 216 4.46 5.49 -16.08
N LEU A 217 4.48 4.32 -15.45
CA LEU A 217 5.67 3.47 -15.41
C LEU A 217 6.12 3.04 -16.82
N SER A 218 5.18 2.69 -17.69
CA SER A 218 5.50 2.29 -19.07
C SER A 218 6.08 3.43 -19.91
N THR A 219 5.85 4.69 -19.54
CA THR A 219 6.38 5.87 -20.25
C THR A 219 7.74 6.34 -19.73
N LEU A 220 8.20 5.85 -18.58
CA LEU A 220 9.51 6.25 -18.02
C LEU A 220 10.71 5.79 -18.86
N GLY A 221 10.49 4.93 -19.86
CA GLY A 221 11.50 4.48 -20.82
C GLY A 221 12.53 3.53 -20.24
N GLU A 222 13.30 2.88 -21.10
CA GLU A 222 14.47 2.09 -20.72
C GLU A 222 15.52 3.02 -20.10
N VAL A 223 15.64 2.99 -18.77
CA VAL A 223 16.79 3.57 -18.11
C VAL A 223 17.82 2.49 -17.97
N ALA A 224 18.98 2.72 -18.57
CA ALA A 224 20.12 1.86 -18.37
C ALA A 224 20.34 1.69 -16.85
N TYR A 225 20.22 0.46 -16.37
CA TYR A 225 20.55 0.14 -14.98
C TYR A 225 22.04 0.38 -14.73
N SER A 226 22.35 0.98 -13.60
CA SER A 226 23.73 1.20 -13.17
C SER A 226 23.82 1.20 -11.66
N GLU A 227 25.04 1.09 -11.12
CA GLU A 227 25.26 1.22 -9.69
C GLU A 227 24.78 2.57 -9.14
N GLU A 228 24.80 3.62 -9.96
CA GLU A 228 24.37 4.97 -9.59
C GLU A 228 22.83 5.09 -9.55
N HIS A 229 22.11 4.23 -10.28
CA HIS A 229 20.66 4.28 -10.42
C HIS A 229 20.02 2.94 -10.05
N PRO A 230 19.70 2.71 -8.76
CA PRO A 230 19.15 1.43 -8.28
C PRO A 230 17.72 1.16 -8.74
N TYR A 231 16.98 2.17 -9.21
CA TYR A 231 15.60 2.03 -9.65
C TYR A 231 15.51 1.31 -11.00
N TRP A 232 14.81 0.18 -11.03
CA TRP A 232 14.78 -0.71 -12.18
C TRP A 232 13.36 -1.18 -12.53
N LEU A 233 12.99 -1.07 -13.80
CA LEU A 233 11.69 -1.47 -14.33
C LEU A 233 11.71 -2.80 -15.11
N GLY A 234 12.86 -3.43 -15.31
CA GLY A 234 12.98 -4.66 -16.10
C GLY A 234 11.98 -5.77 -15.73
N PRO A 235 11.75 -6.10 -14.46
CA PRO A 235 10.72 -7.07 -14.08
C PRO A 235 9.30 -6.67 -14.49
N PHE A 236 8.97 -5.39 -14.39
CA PHE A 236 7.69 -4.82 -14.81
C PHE A 236 7.54 -4.86 -16.34
N GLU A 237 8.55 -4.44 -17.10
CA GLU A 237 8.56 -4.47 -18.55
C GLU A 237 8.47 -5.88 -19.12
N ASN A 238 9.10 -6.85 -18.44
CA ASN A 238 9.03 -8.27 -18.78
C ASN A 238 7.75 -8.97 -18.29
N TYR A 239 6.79 -8.22 -17.73
CA TYR A 239 5.51 -8.71 -17.21
C TYR A 239 5.67 -9.81 -16.16
N LYS A 240 6.70 -9.70 -15.31
CA LYS A 240 6.98 -10.63 -14.21
C LYS A 240 6.45 -10.12 -12.87
N THR A 241 6.31 -8.81 -12.74
CA THR A 241 5.76 -8.15 -11.56
C THR A 241 5.02 -6.87 -11.97
N PHE A 242 4.30 -6.27 -11.04
CA PHE A 242 3.57 -5.02 -11.26
C PHE A 242 4.20 -3.81 -10.58
N CYS A 243 5.41 -3.94 -10.05
CA CYS A 243 6.08 -2.85 -9.35
C CYS A 243 7.52 -2.65 -9.82
N PRO A 244 8.08 -1.44 -9.62
CA PRO A 244 9.51 -1.21 -9.80
C PRO A 244 10.32 -1.95 -8.75
N TYR A 245 11.62 -2.12 -9.02
CA TYR A 245 12.58 -2.70 -8.10
C TYR A 245 13.68 -1.69 -7.75
N LEU A 246 14.21 -1.78 -6.53
CA LEU A 246 15.48 -1.22 -6.14
C LEU A 246 16.53 -2.34 -6.12
N VAL A 247 17.61 -2.15 -6.89
CA VAL A 247 18.68 -3.14 -7.04
C VAL A 247 20.03 -2.48 -6.74
N GLY A 248 20.82 -3.05 -5.81
CA GLY A 248 22.12 -2.50 -5.50
C GLY A 248 22.70 -3.01 -4.18
N SER A 249 23.80 -2.39 -3.73
CA SER A 249 24.36 -2.64 -2.39
C SER A 249 23.39 -2.19 -1.30
N TYR A 250 23.54 -2.72 -0.07
CA TYR A 250 22.72 -2.29 1.07
C TYR A 250 22.76 -0.77 1.25
N ALA A 251 23.95 -0.18 1.22
CA ALA A 251 24.14 1.25 1.36
C ALA A 251 23.37 2.03 0.27
N ARG A 252 23.54 1.64 -0.99
CA ARG A 252 22.91 2.37 -2.11
C ARG A 252 21.39 2.26 -2.12
N VAL A 253 20.85 1.05 -1.86
CA VAL A 253 19.41 0.85 -1.71
C VAL A 253 18.91 1.56 -0.44
N GLY A 254 19.69 1.54 0.65
CA GLY A 254 19.38 2.26 1.88
C GLY A 254 19.24 3.77 1.66
N GLU A 255 20.16 4.39 0.92
CA GLU A 255 20.06 5.81 0.54
C GLU A 255 18.77 6.12 -0.21
N GLU A 256 18.35 5.26 -1.14
CA GLU A 256 17.13 5.47 -1.91
C GLU A 256 15.88 5.29 -1.04
N LEU A 257 15.86 4.27 -0.18
CA LEU A 257 14.79 4.08 0.82
C LEU A 257 14.71 5.26 1.79
N HIS A 258 15.86 5.79 2.23
CA HIS A 258 15.91 6.97 3.08
C HIS A 258 15.25 8.19 2.40
N ARG A 259 15.50 8.42 1.11
CA ARG A 259 14.85 9.50 0.34
C ARG A 259 13.32 9.35 0.32
N TYR A 260 12.80 8.13 0.05
CA TYR A 260 11.36 7.88 0.12
C TYR A 260 10.79 8.10 1.52
N ILE A 261 11.50 7.67 2.57
CA ILE A 261 11.09 7.91 3.95
C ILE A 261 11.04 9.41 4.25
N THR A 262 12.00 10.19 3.76
CA THR A 262 12.05 11.66 3.89
C THR A 262 10.90 12.32 3.14
N LEU A 263 10.47 11.77 1.99
CA LEU A 263 9.30 12.21 1.23
C LEU A 263 7.95 11.82 1.87
N GLY A 264 7.95 11.17 3.04
CA GLY A 264 6.75 10.85 3.80
C GLY A 264 6.22 9.44 3.64
N PHE A 265 6.86 8.56 2.85
CA PHE A 265 6.46 7.15 2.78
C PHE A 265 6.70 6.44 4.11
N ARG A 266 5.67 5.74 4.62
CA ARG A 266 5.72 5.03 5.91
C ARG A 266 5.35 3.56 5.80
N THR A 267 4.75 3.14 4.69
CA THR A 267 4.37 1.76 4.43
C THR A 267 5.02 1.26 3.16
N PHE A 268 5.69 0.12 3.25
CA PHE A 268 6.36 -0.53 2.13
C PHE A 268 5.73 -1.91 1.91
N VAL A 269 4.98 -2.06 0.83
CA VAL A 269 4.46 -3.34 0.36
C VAL A 269 5.51 -3.95 -0.56
N LEU A 270 6.28 -4.89 -0.03
CA LEU A 270 7.36 -5.54 -0.76
C LEU A 270 6.79 -6.55 -1.77
N ASP A 271 7.43 -6.66 -2.93
CA ASP A 271 7.14 -7.76 -3.84
C ASP A 271 7.56 -9.09 -3.22
N ILE A 272 7.05 -10.20 -3.76
CA ILE A 272 7.20 -11.53 -3.14
C ILE A 272 8.69 -11.91 -3.10
N PRO A 273 9.28 -12.12 -1.91
CA PRO A 273 10.63 -12.65 -1.79
C PRO A 273 10.64 -14.09 -2.32
N GLN A 274 11.65 -14.45 -3.10
CA GLN A 274 11.78 -15.82 -3.61
C GLN A 274 12.43 -16.75 -2.59
N GLU A 275 13.26 -16.18 -1.71
CA GLU A 275 13.99 -16.88 -0.66
C GLU A 275 13.88 -16.13 0.67
N GLU A 276 13.97 -16.85 1.77
CA GLU A 276 14.04 -16.23 3.10
C GLU A 276 15.22 -15.27 3.25
N ALA A 277 16.33 -15.57 2.55
CA ALA A 277 17.50 -14.70 2.51
C ALA A 277 17.17 -13.30 1.95
N ASP A 278 16.24 -13.18 1.00
CA ASP A 278 15.83 -11.88 0.44
C ASP A 278 15.24 -10.96 1.51
N LEU A 279 14.51 -11.50 2.49
CA LEU A 279 13.99 -10.70 3.61
C LEU A 279 15.13 -10.16 4.48
N ARG A 280 16.14 -10.98 4.78
CA ARG A 280 17.32 -10.53 5.55
C ARG A 280 18.10 -9.45 4.82
N HIS A 281 18.31 -9.61 3.52
CA HIS A 281 18.95 -8.61 2.68
C HIS A 281 18.15 -7.30 2.59
N THR A 282 16.82 -7.41 2.49
CA THR A 282 15.93 -6.25 2.52
C THR A 282 15.99 -5.54 3.86
N MET A 283 16.00 -6.27 4.97
CA MET A 283 16.15 -5.69 6.32
C MET A 283 17.46 -4.93 6.45
N ALA A 284 18.58 -5.50 5.99
CA ALA A 284 19.89 -4.82 6.01
C ALA A 284 19.86 -3.48 5.26
N ALA A 285 19.18 -3.40 4.10
CA ALA A 285 19.01 -2.15 3.38
C ALA A 285 18.13 -1.13 4.14
N PHE A 286 17.11 -1.58 4.87
CA PHE A 286 16.32 -0.69 5.73
C PHE A 286 17.10 -0.22 6.95
N GLU A 287 17.98 -1.05 7.52
CA GLU A 287 18.87 -0.65 8.62
C GLU A 287 19.80 0.48 8.19
N GLU A 288 20.39 0.41 6.99
CA GLU A 288 21.17 1.51 6.40
C GLU A 288 20.33 2.79 6.22
N ALA A 289 19.09 2.66 5.71
CA ALA A 289 18.20 3.79 5.52
C ALA A 289 17.86 4.51 6.84
N LEU A 290 17.69 3.75 7.92
CA LEU A 290 17.35 4.29 9.23
C LEU A 290 18.59 4.85 9.98
N ALA A 291 19.78 4.26 9.79
CA ALA A 291 21.03 4.77 10.34
C ALA A 291 21.39 6.15 9.76
N SER A 292 21.16 6.35 8.46
CA SER A 292 21.35 7.64 7.79
C SER A 292 20.44 8.74 8.36
N ARG A 293 19.27 8.39 8.87
CA ARG A 293 18.36 9.32 9.54
C ARG A 293 18.88 9.75 10.91
N ALA A 294 19.38 8.83 11.71
CA ALA A 294 19.89 9.11 13.06
C ALA A 294 21.06 10.10 13.01
N SER A 295 21.96 9.96 12.03
CA SER A 295 23.10 10.86 11.85
C SER A 295 22.70 12.29 11.45
N LEU A 296 21.61 12.46 10.69
CA LEU A 296 21.10 13.76 10.30
C LEU A 296 20.35 14.47 11.45
N ASP A 297 19.62 13.71 12.29
CA ASP A 297 18.94 14.25 13.46
C ASP A 297 19.93 14.68 14.55
N GLU A 298 21.08 14.01 14.69
CA GLU A 298 22.19 14.42 15.57
C GLU A 298 22.90 15.69 15.06
N ASP A 299 23.09 15.85 13.76
CA ASP A 299 23.73 17.03 13.16
C ASP A 299 22.82 18.28 13.19
N LEU A 300 21.49 18.12 13.28
CA LEU A 300 20.54 19.22 13.37
C LEU A 300 20.31 19.75 14.79
N GLY A 301 20.99 19.21 15.80
CA GLY A 301 20.99 19.68 17.19
C GLY A 301 19.60 19.82 17.78
N GLU A 302 19.37 19.26 18.96
CA GLU A 302 18.13 19.43 19.73
C GLU A 302 17.63 20.88 19.67
N PRO A 303 16.38 21.16 19.30
CA PRO A 303 15.85 22.50 19.48
C PRO A 303 15.87 22.83 20.98
N GLN A 304 16.60 23.87 21.36
CA GLN A 304 16.58 24.45 22.70
C GLN A 304 15.16 24.85 23.08
N LEU A 305 14.42 23.92 23.63
CA LEU A 305 13.10 24.08 24.25
C LEU A 305 13.21 24.07 25.77
N GLU A 306 14.23 24.75 26.29
CA GLU A 306 14.29 25.12 27.70
C GLU A 306 14.68 26.61 27.80
N SER A 307 13.70 27.49 27.95
CA SER A 307 13.78 28.74 28.76
C SER A 307 12.61 29.72 28.53
N LYS A 308 11.39 29.29 28.38
CA LYS A 308 10.21 30.23 28.41
C LYS A 308 9.00 29.71 29.21
N LEU A 309 9.20 28.90 30.22
CA LEU A 309 8.13 28.43 31.10
C LEU A 309 8.39 28.69 32.59
N VAL A 310 9.13 29.76 32.92
CA VAL A 310 9.24 30.25 34.29
C VAL A 310 9.14 31.79 34.27
N ALA A 311 8.00 32.37 33.95
CA ALA A 311 7.67 33.74 34.23
C ALA A 311 6.17 34.10 33.98
N SER A 312 5.20 33.26 34.39
CA SER A 312 3.79 33.71 34.38
C SER A 312 2.91 33.24 35.55
N ASP A 313 3.50 32.66 36.62
CA ASP A 313 2.71 32.25 37.80
C ASP A 313 3.03 33.06 39.08
N ALA A 314 3.29 34.36 38.94
CA ALA A 314 3.50 35.24 40.07
C ALA A 314 2.60 36.52 40.06
N ARG A 315 1.40 36.45 39.47
CA ARG A 315 0.41 37.55 39.60
C ARG A 315 -1.04 37.05 39.54
N ARG A 316 -1.49 36.28 40.53
CA ARG A 316 -2.91 36.18 40.92
C ARG A 316 -3.05 35.53 42.29
N ALA A 317 -2.54 36.27 43.30
CA ALA A 317 -2.95 36.07 44.67
C ALA A 317 -2.93 37.41 45.40
N ARG A 318 -3.98 38.19 45.21
CA ARG A 318 -4.46 39.29 46.10
C ARG A 318 -5.58 40.04 45.36
N ILE A 319 -6.78 39.64 45.57
CA ILE A 319 -7.96 40.38 46.05
C ILE A 319 -9.10 39.39 46.04
#